data_5128ce887e1f558bb11def72fe970b28
#
_entry.id   5128ce887e1f558bb11def72fe970b28
#
_cell.length_a   1.000
_cell.length_b   1.000
_cell.length_c   1.000
_cell.angle_alpha   90.00
_cell.angle_beta   90.00
_cell.angle_gamma   90.00
#
_symmetry.space_group_name_H-M   'P 1'
#
loop_
_entity.id
_entity.type
_entity.pdbx_description
1 polymer ?
#
loop_
_entity_poly.entity_id
_entity_poly.type
_entity_poly.pdbx_seq_one_letter_code
_entity_poly.pdbx_strand_id
1 'polypeptide(L)'
;CQSYCGWHNLGKYYGGDLTETDQDNGGLVKFPFIANGDGNGRAGIWRTIREGWIFIENIDRVPDLSESEKSQLRGEVYVIMASRYLDAFRNFGGLPKVDRSFVATDVVDGKRMSVIETAVFIDELIQGAINEPGLPFFVQDQATNSGRLTKGSAYGLRVRLWNFVASPLFNSDKPYLEFTRNEENQDLNQIWAGGYKSELWQKALKACEDFFQANSANGNYFALVQPTGNSEQDYCNAFRAAYWFRGNSEKVIEVHAGPGTDAWNGDWNVQGMDEFGMALFTLEYMEM
;
A
#
# COMPACT_ATOMS: atom_id res chain seq x y z
N CYS A 1 -1.27 9.47 -2.60
CA CYS A 1 -0.40 8.84 -3.64
C CYS A 1 1.02 9.43 -3.76
N GLN A 2 1.24 10.69 -3.41
CA GLN A 2 2.58 11.32 -3.50
C GLN A 2 3.68 10.62 -2.68
N SER A 3 3.32 9.85 -1.68
CA SER A 3 4.31 9.15 -0.84
C SER A 3 4.81 7.82 -1.42
N TYR A 4 4.23 7.34 -2.51
CA TYR A 4 4.76 6.16 -3.20
C TYR A 4 5.93 6.48 -4.13
N CYS A 5 6.08 7.74 -4.55
CA CYS A 5 7.08 8.20 -5.51
C CYS A 5 7.98 9.31 -4.96
N GLY A 6 8.10 9.44 -3.65
CA GLY A 6 9.00 10.43 -3.06
C GLY A 6 10.41 9.88 -2.83
N TRP A 7 11.39 10.74 -2.75
CA TRP A 7 12.77 10.48 -2.38
C TRP A 7 12.90 9.46 -1.24
N HIS A 8 12.01 9.56 -0.27
CA HIS A 8 12.03 8.72 0.92
C HIS A 8 11.61 7.27 0.67
N ASN A 9 10.93 6.98 -0.43
CA ASN A 9 10.58 5.60 -0.78
C ASN A 9 11.66 4.88 -1.57
N LEU A 10 12.54 5.62 -2.21
CA LEU A 10 13.65 5.04 -2.98
C LEU A 10 14.60 4.28 -2.07
N GLY A 11 15.04 4.86 -0.98
CA GLY A 11 15.90 4.17 -0.03
C GLY A 11 15.31 2.88 0.54
N LYS A 12 13.99 2.80 0.64
CA LYS A 12 13.28 1.59 1.05
C LYS A 12 13.38 0.44 0.03
N TYR A 13 13.44 0.78 -1.25
CA TYR A 13 13.54 -0.20 -2.34
C TYR A 13 14.97 -0.45 -2.77
N TYR A 14 15.82 0.57 -2.65
CA TYR A 14 17.19 0.55 -3.14
C TYR A 14 18.24 0.18 -2.08
N GLY A 15 17.86 0.07 -0.83
CA GLY A 15 18.76 -0.35 0.24
C GLY A 15 18.83 -1.86 0.46
N GLY A 16 18.36 -2.67 -0.47
CA GLY A 16 18.46 -4.13 -0.41
C GLY A 16 19.69 -4.68 -1.13
N ASP A 17 19.74 -5.99 -1.26
CA ASP A 17 20.86 -6.71 -1.87
C ASP A 17 21.11 -6.39 -3.35
N LEU A 18 20.11 -5.82 -4.03
CA LEU A 18 20.16 -5.56 -5.48
C LEU A 18 20.59 -4.15 -5.83
N THR A 19 20.62 -3.21 -4.88
CA THR A 19 20.93 -1.81 -5.14
C THR A 19 21.73 -1.18 -4.01
N GLU A 20 22.57 -0.21 -4.34
CA GLU A 20 23.25 0.66 -3.38
C GLU A 20 22.53 2.01 -3.32
N THR A 21 22.50 2.62 -2.13
CA THR A 21 21.93 3.96 -1.93
C THR A 21 23.00 4.93 -1.45
N ASP A 22 22.89 6.17 -1.91
CA ASP A 22 23.65 7.27 -1.35
C ASP A 22 23.30 7.48 0.12
N GLN A 23 24.28 7.36 0.99
CA GLN A 23 24.10 7.46 2.43
C GLN A 23 23.70 8.86 2.90
N ASP A 24 24.07 9.89 2.17
CA ASP A 24 23.77 11.27 2.54
C ASP A 24 22.29 11.60 2.39
N ASN A 25 21.57 10.86 1.55
CA ASN A 25 20.11 10.94 1.44
C ASN A 25 19.37 10.15 2.49
N GLY A 26 20.03 9.76 3.54
CA GLY A 26 19.44 9.25 4.74
C GLY A 26 19.31 7.75 4.82
N GLY A 27 19.80 7.01 3.84
CA GLY A 27 19.88 5.56 3.86
C GLY A 27 18.63 4.88 4.41
N LEU A 28 18.67 3.60 4.56
CA LEU A 28 17.58 2.79 5.14
C LEU A 28 17.16 3.20 6.56
N VAL A 29 18.04 3.90 7.28
CA VAL A 29 17.87 4.14 8.71
C VAL A 29 17.00 5.37 9.02
N LYS A 30 16.87 6.31 8.10
CA LYS A 30 16.11 7.55 8.34
C LYS A 30 14.67 7.52 7.81
N PHE A 31 14.20 6.38 7.53
CA PHE A 31 13.02 6.20 6.79
C PHE A 31 11.77 6.07 7.51
N PRO A 32 10.97 6.25 6.67
CA PRO A 32 10.31 7.24 5.85
C PRO A 32 8.87 7.40 6.18
N PHE A 33 8.40 6.78 7.17
CA PHE A 33 7.05 6.93 7.70
C PHE A 33 7.10 7.90 8.85
N ILE A 34 7.72 9.06 8.56
CA ILE A 34 7.73 10.14 9.50
C ILE A 34 6.28 10.49 9.77
N ALA A 35 5.89 10.34 11.02
CA ALA A 35 4.52 10.60 11.46
C ALA A 35 4.05 12.01 11.08
N ASN A 36 4.98 12.95 10.97
CA ASN A 36 4.71 14.37 10.78
C ASN A 36 4.97 14.89 9.36
N GLY A 37 5.35 14.03 8.41
CA GLY A 37 5.79 14.49 7.09
C GLY A 37 7.29 14.81 7.06
N ASP A 38 7.79 15.11 5.86
CA ASP A 38 9.22 15.31 5.58
C ASP A 38 9.71 16.74 5.68
N GLY A 39 8.96 17.63 6.30
CA GLY A 39 9.26 19.07 6.35
C GLY A 39 9.00 19.82 5.05
N ASN A 40 8.80 19.15 3.94
CA ASN A 40 8.51 19.73 2.61
C ASN A 40 7.00 19.76 2.29
N GLY A 41 6.15 19.66 3.31
CA GLY A 41 4.69 19.72 3.17
C GLY A 41 4.03 18.41 2.74
N ARG A 42 4.78 17.31 2.66
CA ARG A 42 4.22 15.97 2.38
C ARG A 42 3.52 15.43 3.62
N ALA A 43 2.31 14.92 3.43
CA ALA A 43 1.53 14.37 4.52
C ALA A 43 2.14 13.06 5.03
N GLY A 44 2.46 13.01 6.31
CA GLY A 44 2.80 11.76 7.00
C GLY A 44 1.59 10.82 7.08
N ILE A 45 1.84 9.56 7.45
CA ILE A 45 0.78 8.54 7.53
C ILE A 45 -0.36 9.01 8.44
N TRP A 46 -0.05 9.45 9.64
CA TRP A 46 -1.06 9.83 10.62
C TRP A 46 -1.90 11.02 10.21
N ARG A 47 -1.29 11.96 9.50
CA ARG A 47 -2.04 13.07 8.91
C ARG A 47 -3.02 12.57 7.84
N THR A 48 -2.59 11.69 6.95
CA THR A 48 -3.46 11.10 5.93
C THR A 48 -4.62 10.32 6.57
N ILE A 49 -4.36 9.54 7.62
CA ILE A 49 -5.40 8.79 8.33
C ILE A 49 -6.39 9.74 9.01
N ARG A 50 -5.89 10.79 9.67
CA ARG A 50 -6.76 11.80 10.29
C ARG A 50 -7.62 12.53 9.28
N GLU A 51 -7.05 12.96 8.16
CA GLU A 51 -7.79 13.61 7.07
C GLU A 51 -8.83 12.67 6.45
N GLY A 52 -8.51 11.38 6.33
CA GLY A 52 -9.45 10.36 5.89
C GLY A 52 -10.66 10.24 6.83
N TRP A 53 -10.44 10.20 8.14
CA TRP A 53 -11.54 10.17 9.09
C TRP A 53 -12.35 11.46 9.09
N ILE A 54 -11.72 12.64 9.03
CA ILE A 54 -12.43 13.92 8.88
C ILE A 54 -13.32 13.89 7.64
N PHE A 55 -12.82 13.35 6.53
CA PHE A 55 -13.60 13.23 5.30
C PHE A 55 -14.82 12.31 5.51
N ILE A 56 -14.62 11.11 6.04
CA ILE A 56 -15.69 10.12 6.26
C ILE A 56 -16.77 10.67 7.20
N GLU A 57 -16.37 11.36 8.28
CA GLU A 57 -17.29 11.91 9.27
C GLU A 57 -18.10 13.11 8.74
N ASN A 58 -17.69 13.72 7.63
CA ASN A 58 -18.33 14.93 7.12
C ASN A 58 -18.93 14.80 5.71
N ILE A 59 -18.61 13.76 4.95
CA ILE A 59 -19.04 13.63 3.54
C ILE A 59 -20.56 13.71 3.38
N ASP A 60 -21.34 13.21 4.34
CA ASP A 60 -22.80 13.21 4.27
C ASP A 60 -23.40 14.61 4.37
N ARG A 61 -22.64 15.59 4.86
CA ARG A 61 -23.06 17.01 4.95
C ARG A 61 -22.87 17.78 3.64
N VAL A 62 -22.21 17.18 2.66
CA VAL A 62 -21.95 17.85 1.36
C VAL A 62 -23.23 17.83 0.53
N PRO A 63 -23.86 19.01 0.22
CA PRO A 63 -25.16 19.05 -0.42
C PRO A 63 -25.11 18.77 -1.92
N ASP A 64 -23.96 19.04 -2.56
CA ASP A 64 -23.81 19.04 -4.02
C ASP A 64 -23.41 17.67 -4.60
N LEU A 65 -23.28 16.65 -3.76
CA LEU A 65 -22.94 15.29 -4.16
C LEU A 65 -24.14 14.36 -4.01
N SER A 66 -24.38 13.53 -5.00
CA SER A 66 -25.33 12.43 -4.91
C SER A 66 -24.86 11.35 -3.91
N GLU A 67 -25.76 10.56 -3.39
CA GLU A 67 -25.44 9.47 -2.47
C GLU A 67 -24.48 8.43 -3.10
N SER A 68 -24.59 8.20 -4.41
CA SER A 68 -23.66 7.34 -5.15
C SER A 68 -22.23 7.91 -5.19
N GLU A 69 -22.10 9.21 -5.44
CA GLU A 69 -20.79 9.88 -5.43
C GLU A 69 -20.18 9.90 -4.02
N LYS A 70 -20.99 10.20 -3.00
CA LYS A 70 -20.54 10.12 -1.59
C LYS A 70 -20.04 8.74 -1.24
N SER A 71 -20.78 7.71 -1.62
CA SER A 71 -20.43 6.31 -1.39
C SER A 71 -19.14 5.93 -2.13
N GLN A 72 -18.98 6.34 -3.39
CA GLN A 72 -17.75 6.11 -4.14
C GLN A 72 -16.54 6.77 -3.46
N LEU A 73 -16.64 8.04 -3.13
CA LEU A 73 -15.56 8.81 -2.50
C LEU A 73 -15.21 8.24 -1.11
N ARG A 74 -16.21 7.83 -0.32
CA ARG A 74 -15.99 7.18 0.97
C ARG A 74 -15.23 5.88 0.81
N GLY A 75 -15.61 5.05 -0.16
CA GLY A 75 -14.91 3.83 -0.49
C GLY A 75 -13.45 4.06 -0.90
N GLU A 76 -13.19 5.06 -1.74
CA GLU A 76 -11.82 5.43 -2.14
C GLU A 76 -10.97 5.87 -0.93
N VAL A 77 -11.55 6.66 -0.02
CA VAL A 77 -10.84 7.09 1.20
C VAL A 77 -10.52 5.91 2.11
N TYR A 78 -11.42 4.94 2.26
CA TYR A 78 -11.13 3.70 2.99
C TYR A 78 -9.95 2.94 2.37
N VAL A 79 -9.89 2.81 1.04
CA VAL A 79 -8.75 2.16 0.36
C VAL A 79 -7.45 2.93 0.62
N ILE A 80 -7.48 4.27 0.58
CA ILE A 80 -6.30 5.10 0.88
C ILE A 80 -5.83 4.84 2.31
N MET A 81 -6.71 4.91 3.30
CA MET A 81 -6.35 4.69 4.69
C MET A 81 -5.80 3.28 4.92
N ALA A 82 -6.46 2.25 4.35
CA ALA A 82 -5.99 0.88 4.45
C ALA A 82 -4.61 0.68 3.82
N SER A 83 -4.36 1.28 2.66
CA SER A 83 -3.06 1.20 1.99
C SER A 83 -1.95 1.85 2.82
N ARG A 84 -2.23 2.98 3.46
CA ARG A 84 -1.28 3.70 4.32
C ARG A 84 -0.97 2.93 5.61
N TYR A 85 -2.00 2.35 6.23
CA TYR A 85 -1.82 1.47 7.37
C TYR A 85 -1.02 0.22 6.99
N LEU A 86 -1.35 -0.43 5.87
CA LEU A 86 -0.63 -1.62 5.41
C LEU A 86 0.85 -1.31 5.14
N ASP A 87 1.13 -0.16 4.54
CA ASP A 87 2.50 0.26 4.26
C ASP A 87 3.31 0.51 5.55
N ALA A 88 2.73 1.18 6.54
CA ALA A 88 3.33 1.33 7.85
C ALA A 88 3.49 -0.02 8.58
N PHE A 89 2.46 -0.86 8.54
CA PHE A 89 2.46 -2.18 9.16
C PHE A 89 3.59 -3.08 8.65
N ARG A 90 3.85 -3.06 7.35
CA ARG A 90 4.95 -3.83 6.73
C ARG A 90 6.33 -3.42 7.24
N ASN A 91 6.49 -2.19 7.69
CA ASN A 91 7.79 -1.67 8.15
C ASN A 91 7.95 -1.72 9.66
N PHE A 92 6.85 -1.56 10.41
CA PHE A 92 6.91 -1.37 11.86
C PHE A 92 6.23 -2.48 12.66
N GLY A 93 5.48 -3.38 12.01
CA GLY A 93 4.63 -4.32 12.72
C GLY A 93 3.39 -3.64 13.30
N GLY A 94 3.01 -3.99 14.52
CA GLY A 94 1.84 -3.42 15.20
C GLY A 94 1.86 -1.89 15.26
N LEU A 95 0.70 -1.26 15.08
CA LEU A 95 0.53 0.18 15.00
C LEU A 95 -0.52 0.66 15.99
N PRO A 96 -0.48 1.93 16.42
CA PRO A 96 -1.59 2.52 17.16
C PRO A 96 -2.90 2.51 16.35
N LYS A 97 -4.02 2.29 17.05
CA LYS A 97 -5.35 2.37 16.41
C LYS A 97 -5.80 3.82 16.33
N VAL A 98 -6.11 4.27 15.11
CA VAL A 98 -6.73 5.57 14.83
C VAL A 98 -8.02 5.30 14.07
N ASP A 99 -9.15 5.28 14.77
CA ASP A 99 -10.47 4.90 14.27
C ASP A 99 -11.46 6.07 14.18
N ARG A 100 -10.99 7.30 14.34
CA ARG A 100 -11.75 8.53 14.20
C ARG A 100 -10.83 9.74 14.01
N SER A 101 -11.40 10.89 13.70
CA SER A 101 -10.66 12.15 13.76
C SER A 101 -10.47 12.59 15.23
N PHE A 102 -9.23 12.68 15.67
CA PHE A 102 -8.92 13.22 16.98
C PHE A 102 -8.87 14.74 16.98
N VAL A 103 -9.39 15.36 18.03
CA VAL A 103 -9.28 16.79 18.29
C VAL A 103 -8.17 17.09 19.30
N ALA A 104 -7.74 18.34 19.38
CA ALA A 104 -6.60 18.74 20.23
C ALA A 104 -6.77 18.43 21.73
N THR A 105 -8.00 18.25 22.19
CA THR A 105 -8.33 17.91 23.58
C THR A 105 -8.37 16.41 23.87
N ASP A 106 -8.31 15.57 22.82
CA ASP A 106 -8.33 14.13 23.00
C ASP A 106 -7.02 13.63 23.60
N VAL A 107 -7.14 12.75 24.57
CA VAL A 107 -6.01 11.98 25.08
C VAL A 107 -5.86 10.76 24.17
N VAL A 108 -4.82 10.74 23.37
CA VAL A 108 -4.52 9.61 22.48
C VAL A 108 -3.62 8.64 23.25
N ASP A 109 -4.11 7.43 23.50
CA ASP A 109 -3.27 6.33 23.95
C ASP A 109 -2.43 5.85 22.77
N GLY A 110 -1.15 6.23 22.75
CA GLY A 110 -0.20 5.85 21.69
C GLY A 110 0.22 4.38 21.68
N LYS A 111 -0.48 3.52 22.43
CA LYS A 111 -0.21 2.08 22.47
C LYS A 111 -0.31 1.45 21.10
N ARG A 112 0.70 0.68 20.76
CA ARG A 112 0.69 -0.16 19.55
C ARG A 112 -0.15 -1.41 19.79
N MET A 113 -1.02 -1.70 18.84
CA MET A 113 -1.70 -2.99 18.76
C MET A 113 -0.69 -4.12 18.46
N SER A 114 -1.08 -5.35 18.71
CA SER A 114 -0.35 -6.51 18.20
C SER A 114 -0.39 -6.58 16.66
N VAL A 115 0.45 -7.42 16.07
CA VAL A 115 0.44 -7.73 14.62
C VAL A 115 -0.96 -8.17 14.17
N ILE A 116 -1.60 -9.06 14.95
CA ILE A 116 -2.92 -9.61 14.60
C ILE A 116 -4.01 -8.53 14.68
N GLU A 117 -4.04 -7.76 15.77
CA GLU A 117 -5.03 -6.68 15.92
C GLU A 117 -4.86 -5.62 14.83
N THR A 118 -3.62 -5.26 14.48
CA THR A 118 -3.35 -4.31 13.40
C THR A 118 -3.84 -4.85 12.06
N ALA A 119 -3.60 -6.14 11.78
CA ALA A 119 -4.07 -6.77 10.55
C ALA A 119 -5.60 -6.80 10.47
N VAL A 120 -6.27 -7.11 11.58
CA VAL A 120 -7.73 -7.09 11.66
C VAL A 120 -8.25 -5.67 11.43
N PHE A 121 -7.65 -4.66 12.04
CA PHE A 121 -8.07 -3.27 11.85
C PHE A 121 -7.88 -2.79 10.39
N ILE A 122 -6.78 -3.18 9.74
CA ILE A 122 -6.59 -2.90 8.31
C ILE A 122 -7.67 -3.61 7.46
N ASP A 123 -7.99 -4.86 7.79
CA ASP A 123 -9.05 -5.61 7.09
C ASP A 123 -10.43 -4.96 7.29
N GLU A 124 -10.72 -4.40 8.47
CA GLU A 124 -11.94 -3.62 8.73
C GLU A 124 -12.04 -2.39 7.81
N LEU A 125 -10.96 -1.64 7.63
CA LEU A 125 -10.91 -0.52 6.68
C LEU A 125 -11.14 -0.99 5.24
N ILE A 126 -10.53 -2.10 4.84
CA ILE A 126 -10.72 -2.69 3.51
C ILE A 126 -12.18 -3.14 3.32
N GLN A 127 -12.78 -3.78 4.32
CA GLN A 127 -14.20 -4.14 4.28
C GLN A 127 -15.11 -2.92 4.20
N GLY A 128 -14.76 -1.82 4.87
CA GLY A 128 -15.44 -0.54 4.72
C GLY A 128 -15.51 -0.11 3.25
N ALA A 129 -14.42 -0.20 2.52
CA ALA A 129 -14.39 0.10 1.08
C ALA A 129 -15.23 -0.89 0.25
N ILE A 130 -15.10 -2.20 0.50
CA ILE A 130 -15.82 -3.23 -0.24
C ILE A 130 -17.35 -3.08 -0.08
N ASN A 131 -17.79 -2.67 1.10
CA ASN A 131 -19.21 -2.52 1.43
C ASN A 131 -19.83 -1.26 0.85
N GLU A 132 -19.06 -0.28 0.36
CA GLU A 132 -19.61 0.92 -0.25
C GLU A 132 -20.26 0.61 -1.61
N PRO A 133 -21.58 0.76 -1.76
CA PRO A 133 -22.29 0.35 -2.98
C PRO A 133 -21.88 1.18 -4.21
N GLY A 134 -21.51 2.45 -4.03
CA GLY A 134 -21.10 3.35 -5.09
C GLY A 134 -19.67 3.15 -5.58
N LEU A 135 -18.83 2.41 -4.84
CA LEU A 135 -17.46 2.13 -5.27
C LEU A 135 -17.45 1.08 -6.39
N PRO A 136 -17.00 1.40 -7.62
CA PRO A 136 -16.98 0.42 -8.72
C PRO A 136 -15.92 -0.67 -8.48
N PHE A 137 -16.10 -1.84 -9.10
CA PHE A 137 -15.14 -2.93 -9.00
C PHE A 137 -13.85 -2.65 -9.81
N PHE A 138 -13.98 -1.98 -10.94
CA PHE A 138 -12.88 -1.51 -11.79
C PHE A 138 -13.25 -0.18 -12.42
N VAL A 139 -12.27 0.54 -12.95
CA VAL A 139 -12.50 1.82 -13.63
C VAL A 139 -13.05 1.56 -15.03
N GLN A 140 -14.31 1.93 -15.28
CA GLN A 140 -14.97 1.72 -16.59
C GLN A 140 -14.49 2.72 -17.63
N ASP A 141 -14.36 4.00 -17.25
CA ASP A 141 -13.87 5.06 -18.13
C ASP A 141 -12.43 5.42 -17.76
N GLN A 142 -11.51 4.79 -18.44
CA GLN A 142 -10.07 5.01 -18.25
C GLN A 142 -9.62 6.39 -18.74
N ALA A 143 -10.37 7.05 -19.61
CA ALA A 143 -9.99 8.36 -20.14
C ALA A 143 -10.08 9.45 -19.07
N THR A 144 -11.14 9.40 -18.26
CA THR A 144 -11.40 10.42 -17.24
C THR A 144 -11.10 9.99 -15.82
N ASN A 145 -11.15 8.67 -15.54
CA ASN A 145 -11.05 8.12 -14.19
C ASN A 145 -9.84 7.21 -13.97
N SER A 146 -8.87 7.20 -14.89
CA SER A 146 -7.66 6.39 -14.75
C SER A 146 -6.93 6.69 -13.43
N GLY A 147 -6.52 5.64 -12.72
CA GLY A 147 -5.85 5.76 -11.44
C GLY A 147 -6.76 5.95 -10.23
N ARG A 148 -8.08 6.03 -10.39
CA ARG A 148 -9.01 6.02 -9.25
C ARG A 148 -9.03 4.65 -8.59
N LEU A 149 -9.27 4.65 -7.27
CA LEU A 149 -9.33 3.44 -6.48
C LEU A 149 -10.70 2.76 -6.62
N THR A 150 -10.71 1.44 -6.48
CA THR A 150 -11.86 0.60 -6.78
C THR A 150 -12.04 -0.51 -5.74
N LYS A 151 -13.14 -1.24 -5.79
CA LYS A 151 -13.29 -2.47 -4.99
C LYS A 151 -12.22 -3.50 -5.34
N GLY A 152 -11.82 -3.61 -6.61
CA GLY A 152 -10.69 -4.45 -7.02
C GLY A 152 -9.42 -4.08 -6.27
N SER A 153 -9.15 -2.77 -6.12
CA SER A 153 -8.04 -2.27 -5.31
C SER A 153 -8.14 -2.72 -3.84
N ALA A 154 -9.33 -2.63 -3.26
CA ALA A 154 -9.58 -3.09 -1.88
C ALA A 154 -9.32 -4.60 -1.73
N TYR A 155 -9.86 -5.42 -2.61
CA TYR A 155 -9.59 -6.87 -2.61
C TYR A 155 -8.11 -7.19 -2.80
N GLY A 156 -7.41 -6.49 -3.71
CA GLY A 156 -5.97 -6.65 -3.92
C GLY A 156 -5.16 -6.32 -2.67
N LEU A 157 -5.51 -5.25 -1.94
CA LEU A 157 -4.89 -4.93 -0.65
C LEU A 157 -5.15 -6.00 0.39
N ARG A 158 -6.37 -6.57 0.42
CA ARG A 158 -6.73 -7.64 1.36
C ARG A 158 -5.91 -8.91 1.12
N VAL A 159 -5.75 -9.31 -0.13
CA VAL A 159 -4.87 -10.42 -0.53
C VAL A 159 -3.44 -10.15 -0.05
N ARG A 160 -2.92 -8.96 -0.31
CA ARG A 160 -1.57 -8.57 0.09
C ARG A 160 -1.39 -8.56 1.61
N LEU A 161 -2.37 -8.04 2.35
CA LEU A 161 -2.37 -8.01 3.82
C LEU A 161 -2.24 -9.41 4.40
N TRP A 162 -3.18 -10.30 4.09
CA TRP A 162 -3.23 -11.60 4.73
C TRP A 162 -2.10 -12.53 4.30
N ASN A 163 -1.62 -12.43 3.05
CA ASN A 163 -0.40 -13.15 2.64
C ASN A 163 0.82 -12.66 3.40
N PHE A 164 0.94 -11.36 3.63
CA PHE A 164 2.05 -10.80 4.39
C PHE A 164 2.02 -11.23 5.87
N VAL A 165 0.83 -11.17 6.49
CA VAL A 165 0.65 -11.59 7.89
C VAL A 165 0.87 -13.10 8.08
N ALA A 166 0.44 -13.91 7.11
CA ALA A 166 0.63 -15.36 7.14
C ALA A 166 2.08 -15.78 6.89
N SER A 167 2.91 -14.90 6.32
CA SER A 167 4.30 -15.21 5.98
C SER A 167 5.15 -15.52 7.23
N PRO A 168 6.26 -16.26 7.08
CA PRO A 168 7.12 -16.64 8.19
C PRO A 168 7.71 -15.46 8.98
N LEU A 169 7.69 -14.25 8.43
CA LEU A 169 8.16 -13.06 9.15
C LEU A 169 7.37 -12.84 10.46
N PHE A 170 6.04 -12.96 10.40
CA PHE A 170 5.17 -12.82 11.57
C PHE A 170 4.67 -14.18 12.10
N ASN A 171 4.44 -15.13 11.21
CA ASN A 171 3.79 -16.40 11.50
C ASN A 171 4.81 -17.54 11.52
N SER A 172 5.60 -17.59 12.55
CA SER A 172 6.66 -18.58 12.79
C SER A 172 6.62 -19.09 14.22
N ASP A 173 7.23 -20.25 14.48
CA ASP A 173 7.29 -20.84 15.82
C ASP A 173 8.05 -19.96 16.82
N LYS A 174 9.01 -19.17 16.31
CA LYS A 174 9.82 -18.24 17.11
C LYS A 174 9.83 -16.87 16.44
N PRO A 175 9.93 -15.78 17.22
CA PRO A 175 10.07 -14.43 16.65
C PRO A 175 11.37 -14.32 15.86
N TYR A 176 11.34 -13.52 14.80
CA TYR A 176 12.53 -13.22 13.99
C TYR A 176 13.60 -12.45 14.78
N LEU A 177 13.16 -11.56 15.67
CA LEU A 177 14.01 -10.83 16.62
C LEU A 177 13.52 -11.08 18.02
N GLU A 178 14.45 -11.43 18.91
CA GLU A 178 14.21 -11.45 20.35
C GLU A 178 14.77 -10.16 20.94
N PHE A 179 13.99 -9.49 21.77
CA PHE A 179 14.45 -8.34 22.52
C PHE A 179 13.95 -8.40 23.96
N THR A 180 14.74 -7.85 24.87
CA THR A 180 14.30 -7.65 26.24
C THR A 180 13.42 -6.41 26.27
N ARG A 181 12.24 -6.53 26.86
CA ARG A 181 11.32 -5.42 27.04
C ARG A 181 11.97 -4.35 27.91
N ASN A 182 12.29 -3.21 27.32
CA ASN A 182 12.92 -2.10 28.02
C ASN A 182 11.94 -0.97 28.34
N GLU A 183 10.77 -0.94 27.68
CA GLU A 183 9.76 0.11 27.81
C GLU A 183 8.36 -0.50 27.90
N GLU A 184 7.44 0.24 28.49
CA GLU A 184 6.07 -0.22 28.76
C GLU A 184 5.28 -0.59 27.50
N ASN A 185 5.64 -0.01 26.34
CA ASN A 185 4.96 -0.23 25.06
C ASN A 185 5.70 -1.18 24.11
N GLN A 186 6.72 -1.88 24.59
CA GLN A 186 7.45 -2.86 23.79
C GLN A 186 6.95 -4.27 24.10
N ASP A 187 6.28 -4.92 23.14
CA ASP A 187 5.80 -6.29 23.27
C ASP A 187 6.15 -7.06 21.99
N LEU A 188 6.61 -8.29 22.13
CA LEU A 188 6.88 -9.20 21.00
C LEU A 188 5.67 -9.37 20.10
N ASN A 189 4.46 -9.31 20.62
CA ASN A 189 3.22 -9.37 19.85
C ASN A 189 3.10 -8.26 18.78
N GLN A 190 3.89 -7.18 18.90
CA GLN A 190 3.92 -6.09 17.92
C GLN A 190 4.72 -6.43 16.66
N ILE A 191 5.55 -7.47 16.72
CA ILE A 191 6.40 -7.91 15.60
C ILE A 191 6.25 -9.40 15.27
N TRP A 192 5.46 -10.15 16.04
CA TRP A 192 5.31 -11.59 15.91
C TRP A 192 3.89 -12.02 16.30
N ALA A 193 3.36 -13.04 15.63
CA ALA A 193 2.00 -13.54 15.86
C ALA A 193 1.83 -14.40 17.12
N GLY A 194 2.91 -14.63 17.88
CA GLY A 194 2.86 -15.43 19.10
C GLY A 194 2.93 -16.94 18.85
N GLY A 195 3.52 -17.37 17.74
CA GLY A 195 3.61 -18.76 17.31
C GLY A 195 3.06 -18.95 15.91
N TYR A 196 3.35 -20.11 15.30
CA TYR A 196 2.75 -20.50 14.03
C TYR A 196 1.25 -20.74 14.18
N LYS A 197 0.47 -20.12 13.30
CA LYS A 197 -1.00 -20.20 13.24
C LYS A 197 -1.45 -20.52 11.82
N SER A 198 -1.93 -21.74 11.60
CA SER A 198 -2.42 -22.17 10.29
C SER A 198 -3.63 -21.36 9.80
N GLU A 199 -4.43 -20.81 10.72
CA GLU A 199 -5.58 -19.99 10.41
C GLU A 199 -5.21 -18.67 9.68
N LEU A 200 -3.99 -18.19 9.80
CA LEU A 200 -3.52 -17.02 9.03
C LEU A 200 -3.38 -17.36 7.54
N TRP A 201 -2.90 -18.56 7.22
CA TRP A 201 -2.88 -19.05 5.85
C TRP A 201 -4.28 -19.31 5.30
N GLN A 202 -5.22 -19.77 6.14
CA GLN A 202 -6.62 -19.90 5.74
C GLN A 202 -7.25 -18.53 5.42
N LYS A 203 -6.92 -17.48 6.19
CA LYS A 203 -7.34 -16.11 5.88
C LYS A 203 -6.73 -15.61 4.58
N ALA A 204 -5.45 -15.90 4.32
CA ALA A 204 -4.79 -15.54 3.07
C ALA A 204 -5.45 -16.23 1.86
N LEU A 205 -5.71 -17.55 1.96
CA LEU A 205 -6.43 -18.30 0.93
C LEU A 205 -7.82 -17.71 0.69
N LYS A 206 -8.58 -17.48 1.77
CA LYS A 206 -9.91 -16.88 1.68
C LYS A 206 -9.90 -15.49 1.02
N ALA A 207 -8.91 -14.66 1.29
CA ALA A 207 -8.78 -13.37 0.64
C ALA A 207 -8.54 -13.50 -0.88
N CYS A 208 -7.75 -14.50 -1.30
CA CYS A 208 -7.56 -14.81 -2.72
C CYS A 208 -8.85 -15.32 -3.38
N GLU A 209 -9.54 -16.24 -2.73
CA GLU A 209 -10.81 -16.79 -3.22
C GLU A 209 -11.87 -15.68 -3.37
N ASP A 210 -11.99 -14.79 -2.38
CA ASP A 210 -12.91 -13.66 -2.41
C ASP A 210 -12.60 -12.70 -3.57
N PHE A 211 -11.32 -12.42 -3.83
CA PHE A 211 -10.91 -11.64 -4.99
C PHE A 211 -11.32 -12.29 -6.31
N PHE A 212 -11.03 -13.59 -6.49
CA PHE A 212 -11.38 -14.30 -7.72
C PHE A 212 -12.89 -14.43 -7.90
N GLN A 213 -13.64 -14.68 -6.83
CA GLN A 213 -15.09 -14.70 -6.88
C GLN A 213 -15.67 -13.34 -7.28
N ALA A 214 -15.19 -12.25 -6.69
CA ALA A 214 -15.59 -10.90 -7.03
C ALA A 214 -15.21 -10.54 -8.48
N ASN A 215 -14.01 -10.94 -8.92
CA ASN A 215 -13.56 -10.72 -10.28
C ASN A 215 -14.43 -11.48 -11.29
N SER A 216 -14.79 -12.72 -11.01
CA SER A 216 -15.69 -13.52 -11.84
C SER A 216 -17.08 -12.88 -11.93
N ALA A 217 -17.61 -12.40 -10.83
CA ALA A 217 -18.89 -11.69 -10.79
C ALA A 217 -18.90 -10.37 -11.60
N ASN A 218 -17.71 -9.81 -11.85
CA ASN A 218 -17.48 -8.60 -12.65
C ASN A 218 -16.86 -8.87 -14.03
N GLY A 219 -17.11 -10.04 -14.61
CA GLY A 219 -16.72 -10.38 -15.97
C GLY A 219 -15.26 -10.74 -16.14
N ASN A 220 -14.55 -11.13 -15.09
CA ASN A 220 -13.12 -11.45 -15.10
C ASN A 220 -12.25 -10.31 -15.67
N TYR A 221 -12.57 -9.07 -15.25
CA TYR A 221 -11.85 -7.89 -15.72
C TYR A 221 -10.35 -7.96 -15.44
N PHE A 222 -9.98 -8.34 -14.21
CA PHE A 222 -8.57 -8.49 -13.85
C PHE A 222 -8.03 -9.83 -14.35
N ALA A 223 -7.03 -9.76 -15.21
CA ALA A 223 -6.40 -10.90 -15.83
C ALA A 223 -4.96 -10.56 -16.25
N LEU A 224 -4.11 -11.56 -16.30
CA LEU A 224 -2.75 -11.39 -16.82
C LEU A 224 -2.79 -10.99 -18.30
N VAL A 225 -1.97 -10.02 -18.69
CA VAL A 225 -1.77 -9.66 -20.10
C VAL A 225 -1.13 -10.84 -20.81
N GLN A 226 -1.83 -11.37 -21.83
CA GLN A 226 -1.38 -12.56 -22.54
C GLN A 226 -0.48 -12.20 -23.72
N PRO A 227 0.55 -13.01 -24.03
CA PRO A 227 1.34 -12.85 -25.23
C PRO A 227 0.50 -13.09 -26.48
N THR A 228 0.82 -12.43 -27.59
CA THR A 228 0.13 -12.58 -28.87
C THR A 228 0.56 -13.82 -29.65
N GLY A 229 1.65 -14.47 -29.22
CA GLY A 229 2.22 -15.68 -29.79
C GLY A 229 3.05 -16.44 -28.75
N ASN A 230 3.87 -17.38 -29.21
CA ASN A 230 4.64 -18.28 -28.33
C ASN A 230 6.16 -18.02 -28.38
N SER A 231 6.61 -16.94 -29.03
CA SER A 231 8.03 -16.60 -29.03
C SER A 231 8.43 -15.90 -27.72
N GLU A 232 9.69 -15.98 -27.37
CA GLU A 232 10.25 -15.22 -26.24
C GLU A 232 9.91 -13.72 -26.33
N GLN A 233 9.98 -13.17 -27.55
CA GLN A 233 9.65 -11.77 -27.80
C GLN A 233 8.16 -11.46 -27.51
N ASP A 234 7.24 -12.38 -27.77
CA ASP A 234 5.82 -12.20 -27.45
C ASP A 234 5.59 -12.11 -25.94
N TYR A 235 6.27 -12.96 -25.17
CA TYR A 235 6.24 -12.89 -23.69
C TYR A 235 6.86 -11.61 -23.15
N CYS A 236 8.01 -11.19 -23.69
CA CYS A 236 8.62 -9.91 -23.33
C CYS A 236 7.70 -8.73 -23.65
N ASN A 237 7.02 -8.75 -24.78
CA ASN A 237 6.08 -7.70 -25.16
C ASN A 237 4.84 -7.68 -24.24
N ALA A 238 4.29 -8.84 -23.88
CA ALA A 238 3.19 -8.93 -22.92
C ALA A 238 3.59 -8.38 -21.54
N PHE A 239 4.75 -8.75 -21.03
CA PHE A 239 5.29 -8.22 -19.77
C PHE A 239 5.47 -6.70 -19.80
N ARG A 240 6.05 -6.17 -20.89
CA ARG A 240 6.18 -4.72 -21.10
C ARG A 240 4.83 -4.03 -21.16
N ALA A 241 3.85 -4.61 -21.86
CA ALA A 241 2.51 -4.07 -21.99
C ALA A 241 1.80 -4.00 -20.63
N ALA A 242 1.92 -5.05 -19.80
CA ALA A 242 1.38 -5.07 -18.46
C ALA A 242 1.95 -3.95 -17.57
N TYR A 243 3.22 -3.62 -17.74
CA TYR A 243 3.87 -2.56 -16.96
C TYR A 243 3.59 -1.14 -17.50
N TRP A 244 3.67 -0.94 -18.84
CA TRP A 244 3.69 0.40 -19.44
C TRP A 244 2.30 0.97 -19.75
N PHE A 245 1.37 0.12 -20.24
CA PHE A 245 0.07 0.63 -20.64
C PHE A 245 -0.83 0.89 -19.43
N ARG A 246 -1.38 2.10 -19.37
CA ARG A 246 -2.33 2.51 -18.34
C ARG A 246 -3.64 1.75 -18.48
N GLY A 247 -4.29 1.45 -17.36
CA GLY A 247 -5.62 0.87 -17.33
C GLY A 247 -5.73 -0.52 -17.93
N ASN A 248 -4.61 -1.29 -18.02
CA ASN A 248 -4.68 -2.67 -18.47
C ASN A 248 -5.25 -3.60 -17.39
N SER A 249 -5.67 -4.78 -17.78
CA SER A 249 -6.35 -5.77 -16.92
C SER A 249 -5.48 -6.32 -15.78
N GLU A 250 -4.16 -6.17 -15.83
CA GLU A 250 -3.26 -6.68 -14.78
C GLU A 250 -3.07 -5.69 -13.63
N LYS A 251 -3.42 -4.41 -13.84
CA LYS A 251 -3.23 -3.37 -12.85
C LYS A 251 -4.42 -3.21 -11.91
N VAL A 252 -4.29 -3.71 -10.70
CA VAL A 252 -5.30 -3.61 -9.64
C VAL A 252 -5.27 -2.26 -8.94
N ILE A 253 -4.07 -1.71 -8.72
CA ILE A 253 -3.83 -0.35 -8.22
C ILE A 253 -2.82 0.31 -9.14
N GLU A 254 -3.17 1.48 -9.65
CA GLU A 254 -2.32 2.23 -10.56
C GLU A 254 -2.00 3.61 -9.98
N VAL A 255 -0.72 3.95 -9.96
CA VAL A 255 -0.26 5.28 -9.56
C VAL A 255 0.28 5.96 -10.81
N HIS A 256 -0.34 7.08 -11.17
CA HIS A 256 0.10 7.87 -12.30
C HIS A 256 1.05 8.98 -11.82
N ALA A 257 2.26 9.00 -12.37
CA ALA A 257 3.06 10.20 -12.36
C ALA A 257 2.37 11.22 -13.29
N GLY A 258 1.93 12.34 -12.74
CA GLY A 258 1.42 13.44 -13.56
C GLY A 258 2.51 13.97 -14.51
N PRO A 259 2.15 14.69 -15.56
CA PRO A 259 3.12 15.49 -16.30
C PRO A 259 3.71 16.47 -15.28
N GLY A 260 4.90 16.18 -14.79
CA GLY A 260 5.55 17.00 -13.80
C GLY A 260 5.87 18.36 -14.40
N THR A 261 5.44 19.42 -13.74
CA THR A 261 5.94 20.76 -13.97
C THR A 261 7.31 20.94 -13.30
N ASP A 262 7.74 19.99 -12.50
CA ASP A 262 9.02 20.00 -11.81
C ASP A 262 10.02 19.19 -12.64
N ALA A 263 11.12 19.81 -13.02
CA ALA A 263 12.25 19.17 -13.69
C ALA A 263 12.72 17.92 -12.95
N TRP A 264 12.55 17.88 -11.64
CA TRP A 264 12.84 16.75 -10.76
C TRP A 264 11.97 15.50 -10.98
N ASN A 265 10.76 15.64 -11.51
CA ASN A 265 9.90 14.47 -11.78
C ASN A 265 10.28 13.70 -13.05
N GLY A 266 11.06 14.31 -13.93
CA GLY A 266 11.61 13.66 -15.12
C GLY A 266 12.92 12.91 -14.86
N ASP A 267 13.59 13.23 -13.76
CA ASP A 267 14.94 12.73 -13.44
C ASP A 267 14.95 11.37 -12.74
N TRP A 268 13.78 10.80 -12.49
CA TRP A 268 13.63 9.43 -11.95
C TRP A 268 13.59 8.36 -13.04
N ASN A 269 13.97 8.72 -14.24
CA ASN A 269 14.32 7.77 -15.27
C ASN A 269 15.75 7.26 -15.03
N VAL A 270 16.18 6.34 -15.85
CA VAL A 270 17.52 5.74 -15.78
C VAL A 270 18.63 6.79 -15.76
N GLN A 271 18.43 7.93 -16.43
CA GLN A 271 19.40 9.01 -16.51
C GLN A 271 19.61 9.71 -15.15
N GLY A 272 18.55 9.99 -14.40
CA GLY A 272 18.67 10.57 -13.07
C GLY A 272 19.35 9.62 -12.07
N MET A 273 19.18 8.32 -12.21
CA MET A 273 19.90 7.34 -11.42
C MET A 273 21.41 7.35 -11.72
N ASP A 274 21.79 7.46 -12.99
CA ASP A 274 23.20 7.48 -13.42
C ASP A 274 23.90 8.80 -13.10
N GLU A 275 23.25 9.94 -13.36
CA GLU A 275 23.88 11.26 -13.19
C GLU A 275 24.09 11.65 -11.74
N PHE A 276 23.19 11.24 -10.84
CA PHE A 276 23.28 11.63 -9.43
C PHE A 276 23.82 10.52 -8.53
N GLY A 277 24.08 9.33 -9.06
CA GLY A 277 24.61 8.20 -8.28
C GLY A 277 23.73 7.78 -7.11
N MET A 278 22.43 8.12 -7.16
CA MET A 278 21.55 7.97 -6.01
C MET A 278 21.07 6.54 -5.77
N ALA A 279 21.09 5.72 -6.80
CA ALA A 279 20.79 4.30 -6.71
C ALA A 279 21.48 3.56 -7.89
N LEU A 280 22.37 2.67 -7.57
CA LEU A 280 23.07 1.83 -8.53
C LEU A 280 22.63 0.38 -8.34
N PHE A 281 22.58 -0.36 -9.42
CA PHE A 281 22.37 -1.80 -9.34
C PHE A 281 23.62 -2.47 -8.75
N THR A 282 23.44 -3.47 -7.91
CA THR A 282 24.55 -4.28 -7.42
C THR A 282 25.16 -5.09 -8.56
N LEU A 283 26.40 -5.52 -8.39
CA LEU A 283 27.09 -6.31 -9.39
C LEU A 283 26.35 -7.62 -9.69
N GLU A 284 25.80 -8.27 -8.67
CA GLU A 284 25.02 -9.50 -8.79
C GLU A 284 23.78 -9.31 -9.68
N TYR A 285 23.11 -8.16 -9.59
CA TYR A 285 21.97 -7.87 -10.44
C TYR A 285 22.36 -7.65 -11.90
N MET A 286 23.54 -7.07 -12.15
CA MET A 286 24.03 -6.85 -13.51
C MET A 286 24.55 -8.12 -14.19
N GLU A 287 24.91 -9.13 -13.40
CA GLU A 287 25.41 -10.43 -13.88
C GLU A 287 24.28 -11.45 -14.09
N MET A 288 23.03 -11.15 -13.68
CA MET A 288 21.86 -11.98 -13.92
C MET A 288 21.32 -11.82 -15.35
#